data_0d066f28fe01d7b2b33d28ccb77f5f0c
#
_entry.id   0d066f28fe01d7b2b33d28ccb77f5f0c
#
_cell.length_a   1.000
_cell.length_b   1.000
_cell.length_c   1.000
_cell.angle_alpha   90.00
_cell.angle_beta   90.00
_cell.angle_gamma   90.00
#
_symmetry.space_group_name_H-M   'P 1'
#
loop_
_entity.id
_entity.type
_entity.pdbx_description
1 polymer ?
#
loop_
_entity_poly.entity_id
_entity_poly.type
_entity_poly.pdbx_seq_one_letter_code
_entity_poly.pdbx_strand_id
1 'polypeptide(L)'
;MKKFKFLLLVLGVLGLASCVNDNEPTKPQASNLSSIEADPEILVNGQWVEFEVEETTMPTPGYRDQRVFWYVNNNQILSDNYSKDGNEYKTWAKLDGSCTEVNVKVEIVYYYTSEEVRAVKEQVFSVQQPDVHQFLWGNSKDVVEENLGKAILEEGNSLVYLLNSQSWSLFSSGKEVTAVYDFNSAEKLIKVSEGLTESIDNATDVTYQKLVYNYVAAYNELSKKYGMPEIGGEWLSQPTDEEIDAVDKVLNDYNNSSKELITIVGKLIADGKLELITTSNGNTNTKVELSVYLNNSGVPSYMMVFTPNN
;
A
#
# COMPACT_ATOMS: atom_id res chain seq x y z
N MET A 1 14.50 -63.69 65.90
CA MET A 1 14.07 -64.07 64.57
C MET A 1 12.96 -63.25 63.90
N LYS A 2 12.37 -62.24 64.60
CA LYS A 2 11.32 -61.37 64.01
C LYS A 2 11.86 -60.15 63.23
N LYS A 3 13.07 -59.71 63.42
CA LYS A 3 13.67 -58.55 62.70
C LYS A 3 14.13 -58.87 61.28
N PHE A 4 14.45 -60.13 60.99
CA PHE A 4 14.96 -60.51 59.65
C PHE A 4 13.85 -60.66 58.58
N LYS A 5 12.63 -60.98 59.01
CA LYS A 5 11.50 -61.09 58.08
C LYS A 5 10.98 -59.72 57.58
N PHE A 6 11.18 -58.65 58.39
CA PHE A 6 10.77 -57.31 58.01
C PHE A 6 11.72 -56.67 57.00
N LEU A 7 13.03 -56.99 57.10
CA LEU A 7 14.03 -56.47 56.16
C LEU A 7 13.85 -57.10 54.76
N LEU A 8 13.46 -58.37 54.65
CA LEU A 8 13.22 -59.01 53.38
C LEU A 8 11.94 -58.47 52.67
N LEU A 9 10.94 -58.04 53.44
CA LEU A 9 9.71 -57.47 52.89
C LEU A 9 9.95 -56.04 52.34
N VAL A 10 10.79 -55.26 53.03
CA VAL A 10 11.18 -53.90 52.56
C VAL A 10 12.05 -53.98 51.31
N LEU A 11 12.96 -54.93 51.20
CA LEU A 11 13.78 -55.15 50.02
C LEU A 11 12.93 -55.65 48.83
N GLY A 12 11.90 -56.46 49.08
CA GLY A 12 10.97 -56.94 48.04
C GLY A 12 10.11 -55.82 47.49
N VAL A 13 9.70 -54.83 48.31
CA VAL A 13 8.91 -53.68 47.86
C VAL A 13 9.77 -52.66 47.09
N LEU A 14 11.04 -52.50 47.45
CA LEU A 14 11.96 -51.63 46.73
C LEU A 14 12.39 -52.22 45.37
N GLY A 15 12.41 -53.58 45.23
CA GLY A 15 12.70 -54.23 43.97
C GLY A 15 11.56 -54.19 42.95
N LEU A 16 10.30 -53.94 43.38
CA LEU A 16 9.16 -53.84 42.49
C LEU A 16 8.89 -52.37 42.00
N ALA A 17 9.55 -51.39 42.63
CA ALA A 17 9.44 -50.00 42.20
C ALA A 17 10.40 -49.62 41.06
N SER A 18 11.27 -50.54 40.58
CA SER A 18 12.26 -50.24 39.54
C SER A 18 11.91 -50.79 38.15
N CYS A 19 10.71 -51.27 37.95
CA CYS A 19 10.20 -51.68 36.65
C CYS A 19 8.93 -50.90 36.29
N VAL A 20 8.93 -49.58 36.48
CA VAL A 20 8.09 -48.72 35.67
C VAL A 20 8.89 -48.53 34.38
N ASN A 21 8.47 -49.26 33.36
CA ASN A 21 8.95 -49.08 32.00
C ASN A 21 8.38 -47.70 31.56
N ASP A 22 9.14 -46.63 31.77
CA ASP A 22 8.88 -45.28 31.21
C ASP A 22 9.14 -45.28 29.68
N ASN A 23 8.71 -46.34 29.00
CA ASN A 23 8.67 -46.46 27.56
C ASN A 23 7.24 -46.27 27.05
N GLU A 24 6.45 -45.38 27.62
CA GLU A 24 5.41 -44.82 26.80
C GLU A 24 6.09 -43.98 25.70
N PRO A 25 5.84 -44.31 24.43
CA PRO A 25 6.39 -43.54 23.35
C PRO A 25 5.97 -42.06 23.57
N THR A 26 6.94 -41.20 23.82
CA THR A 26 6.69 -39.76 23.96
C THR A 26 5.93 -39.32 22.72
N LYS A 27 4.71 -38.78 22.92
CA LYS A 27 3.92 -38.30 21.81
C LYS A 27 4.73 -37.23 21.05
N PRO A 28 4.71 -37.29 19.72
CA PRO A 28 5.35 -36.24 18.92
C PRO A 28 4.87 -34.83 19.33
N GLN A 29 5.82 -33.91 19.40
CA GLN A 29 5.55 -32.52 19.72
C GLN A 29 5.99 -31.65 18.54
N ALA A 30 5.19 -30.62 18.25
CA ALA A 30 5.55 -29.61 17.28
C ALA A 30 6.63 -28.68 17.84
N SER A 31 7.28 -27.92 16.97
CA SER A 31 8.15 -26.80 17.35
C SER A 31 7.37 -25.70 18.06
N ASN A 32 8.07 -24.88 18.82
CA ASN A 32 7.55 -23.57 19.25
C ASN A 32 7.96 -22.53 18.21
N LEU A 33 7.09 -21.55 17.99
CA LEU A 33 7.31 -20.46 17.07
C LEU A 33 7.52 -19.16 17.83
N SER A 34 8.39 -18.28 17.31
CA SER A 34 8.57 -16.90 17.77
C SER A 34 7.27 -16.09 17.57
N SER A 35 7.30 -14.79 17.90
CA SER A 35 6.36 -13.83 17.34
C SER A 35 6.51 -13.78 15.82
N ILE A 36 5.43 -13.41 15.11
CA ILE A 36 5.55 -13.06 13.70
C ILE A 36 6.11 -11.65 13.64
N GLU A 37 7.15 -11.45 12.85
CA GLU A 37 7.72 -10.14 12.56
C GLU A 37 7.26 -9.67 11.20
N ALA A 38 7.24 -8.36 10.96
CA ALA A 38 6.84 -7.76 9.69
C ALA A 38 7.90 -6.76 9.23
N ASP A 39 8.23 -6.80 7.95
CA ASP A 39 9.10 -5.84 7.30
C ASP A 39 8.38 -5.24 6.07
N PRO A 40 8.14 -3.92 6.02
CA PRO A 40 8.50 -2.91 7.02
C PRO A 40 7.69 -3.05 8.33
N GLU A 41 8.25 -2.61 9.46
CA GLU A 41 7.60 -2.67 10.78
C GLU A 41 6.29 -1.88 10.82
N ILE A 42 6.21 -0.78 10.07
CA ILE A 42 4.99 0.01 9.89
C ILE A 42 4.27 -0.48 8.63
N LEU A 43 3.14 -1.15 8.83
CA LEU A 43 2.34 -1.67 7.73
C LEU A 43 1.45 -0.56 7.16
N VAL A 44 1.44 -0.46 5.82
CA VAL A 44 0.64 0.53 5.09
C VAL A 44 -0.22 -0.15 4.04
N ASN A 45 -1.48 0.23 3.94
CA ASN A 45 -2.37 -0.31 2.91
C ASN A 45 -1.83 -0.06 1.49
N GLY A 46 -1.89 -1.10 0.67
CA GLY A 46 -1.40 -1.07 -0.71
C GLY A 46 0.06 -1.50 -0.88
N GLN A 47 0.84 -1.62 0.20
CA GLN A 47 2.23 -2.05 0.16
C GLN A 47 2.39 -3.57 0.25
N TRP A 48 3.52 -4.05 -0.27
CA TRP A 48 4.01 -5.39 -0.01
C TRP A 48 4.68 -5.44 1.37
N VAL A 49 4.44 -6.52 2.10
CA VAL A 49 4.99 -6.77 3.43
C VAL A 49 5.56 -8.17 3.46
N GLU A 50 6.77 -8.32 3.97
CA GLU A 50 7.35 -9.61 4.36
C GLU A 50 6.93 -9.93 5.79
N PHE A 51 6.45 -11.15 6.02
CA PHE A 51 6.18 -11.68 7.34
C PHE A 51 7.14 -12.83 7.61
N GLU A 52 7.73 -12.84 8.79
CA GLU A 52 8.73 -13.82 9.21
C GLU A 52 8.36 -14.45 10.55
N VAL A 53 8.68 -15.74 10.71
CA VAL A 53 8.59 -16.48 11.96
C VAL A 53 9.75 -17.45 12.08
N GLU A 54 10.28 -17.63 13.29
CA GLU A 54 11.36 -18.56 13.59
C GLU A 54 10.88 -19.74 14.44
N GLU A 55 11.36 -20.97 14.13
CA GLU A 55 11.24 -22.11 15.03
C GLU A 55 12.23 -21.95 16.17
N THR A 56 11.73 -21.70 17.39
CA THR A 56 12.55 -21.51 18.59
C THR A 56 12.94 -22.82 19.29
N THR A 57 12.23 -23.90 18.96
CA THR A 57 12.55 -25.27 19.37
C THR A 57 12.37 -26.24 18.20
N MET A 58 13.15 -27.32 18.19
CA MET A 58 12.97 -28.35 17.17
C MET A 58 11.76 -29.22 17.49
N PRO A 59 11.02 -29.70 16.47
CA PRO A 59 9.98 -30.69 16.65
C PRO A 59 10.58 -32.04 17.06
N THR A 60 9.77 -32.94 17.59
CA THR A 60 10.21 -34.31 17.86
C THR A 60 10.80 -34.94 16.59
N PRO A 61 12.02 -35.53 16.62
CA PRO A 61 12.62 -36.14 15.43
C PRO A 61 11.76 -37.28 14.88
N GLY A 62 11.88 -37.55 13.57
CA GLY A 62 11.25 -38.71 12.90
C GLY A 62 9.98 -38.40 12.14
N TYR A 63 9.64 -37.13 11.92
CA TYR A 63 8.61 -36.77 10.93
C TYR A 63 9.09 -37.08 9.51
N ARG A 64 8.14 -37.46 8.63
CA ARG A 64 8.39 -37.85 7.23
C ARG A 64 8.30 -36.69 6.26
N ASP A 65 7.44 -35.71 6.57
CA ASP A 65 7.15 -34.54 5.75
C ASP A 65 6.84 -33.34 6.66
N GLN A 66 7.12 -32.16 6.15
CA GLN A 66 6.83 -30.89 6.80
C GLN A 66 6.19 -29.96 5.78
N ARG A 67 5.09 -29.31 6.14
CA ARG A 67 4.42 -28.32 5.29
C ARG A 67 4.16 -27.04 6.06
N VAL A 68 4.30 -25.93 5.37
CA VAL A 68 4.08 -24.59 5.91
C VAL A 68 2.91 -23.93 5.19
N PHE A 69 2.00 -23.37 5.96
CA PHE A 69 0.84 -22.66 5.45
C PHE A 69 0.78 -21.29 6.09
N TRP A 70 0.76 -20.26 5.24
CA TRP A 70 0.57 -18.88 5.65
C TRP A 70 -0.84 -18.41 5.29
N TYR A 71 -1.42 -17.60 6.18
CA TYR A 71 -2.74 -17.00 5.98
C TYR A 71 -2.68 -15.52 6.34
N VAL A 72 -3.24 -14.68 5.49
CA VAL A 72 -3.42 -13.25 5.72
C VAL A 72 -4.92 -12.96 5.63
N ASN A 73 -5.52 -12.44 6.71
CA ASN A 73 -6.97 -12.26 6.84
C ASN A 73 -7.76 -13.53 6.48
N ASN A 74 -7.31 -14.68 6.95
CA ASN A 74 -7.84 -16.03 6.67
C ASN A 74 -7.71 -16.51 5.20
N ASN A 75 -7.10 -15.74 4.32
CA ASN A 75 -6.79 -16.17 2.97
C ASN A 75 -5.42 -16.85 2.94
N GLN A 76 -5.38 -18.09 2.45
CA GLN A 76 -4.12 -18.82 2.33
C GLN A 76 -3.23 -18.19 1.27
N ILE A 77 -1.97 -17.91 1.63
CA ILE A 77 -0.93 -17.52 0.69
C ILE A 77 -0.46 -18.75 -0.07
N LEU A 78 -0.35 -18.66 -1.39
CA LEU A 78 0.11 -19.75 -2.22
C LEU A 78 1.57 -20.11 -1.91
N SER A 79 1.93 -21.38 -2.08
CA SER A 79 3.25 -21.94 -1.75
C SER A 79 4.43 -21.26 -2.45
N ASP A 80 4.19 -20.58 -3.56
CA ASP A 80 5.24 -19.89 -4.33
C ASP A 80 5.68 -18.57 -3.67
N ASN A 81 4.91 -18.08 -2.70
CA ASN A 81 5.15 -16.82 -2.00
C ASN A 81 5.73 -17.03 -0.59
N TYR A 82 6.40 -18.13 -0.33
CA TYR A 82 7.14 -18.30 0.92
C TYR A 82 8.54 -18.87 0.69
N SER A 83 9.48 -18.54 1.57
CA SER A 83 10.82 -19.11 1.60
C SER A 83 11.12 -19.71 2.97
N LYS A 84 12.12 -20.60 3.01
CA LYS A 84 12.67 -21.15 4.24
C LYS A 84 14.19 -21.01 4.21
N ASP A 85 14.74 -20.44 5.27
CA ASP A 85 16.18 -20.40 5.51
C ASP A 85 16.47 -20.92 6.93
N GLY A 86 17.07 -22.11 7.01
CA GLY A 86 17.30 -22.76 8.29
C GLY A 86 16.01 -23.06 9.06
N ASN A 87 15.78 -22.34 10.15
CA ASN A 87 14.59 -22.37 11.00
C ASN A 87 13.66 -21.17 10.82
N GLU A 88 13.98 -20.27 9.89
CA GLU A 88 13.17 -19.10 9.55
C GLU A 88 12.25 -19.40 8.37
N TYR A 89 11.01 -18.91 8.46
CA TYR A 89 9.99 -19.03 7.43
C TYR A 89 9.45 -17.64 7.11
N LYS A 90 9.47 -17.28 5.84
CA LYS A 90 9.07 -15.97 5.33
C LYS A 90 7.97 -16.09 4.30
N THR A 91 7.07 -15.11 4.26
CA THR A 91 6.08 -14.96 3.21
C THR A 91 5.91 -13.50 2.85
N TRP A 92 5.42 -13.23 1.65
CA TRP A 92 5.13 -11.88 1.16
C TRP A 92 3.65 -11.76 0.84
N ALA A 93 3.04 -10.70 1.30
CA ALA A 93 1.65 -10.39 0.99
C ALA A 93 1.49 -8.91 0.69
N LYS A 94 0.66 -8.61 -0.32
CA LYS A 94 0.20 -7.25 -0.54
C LYS A 94 -1.00 -6.98 0.36
N LEU A 95 -0.96 -5.88 1.11
CA LEU A 95 -2.08 -5.45 1.95
C LEU A 95 -3.12 -4.75 1.07
N ASP A 96 -4.28 -5.36 0.92
CA ASP A 96 -5.35 -4.83 0.09
C ASP A 96 -6.39 -4.06 0.90
N GLY A 97 -6.92 -3.00 0.29
CA GLY A 97 -8.13 -2.33 0.72
C GLY A 97 -7.94 -1.27 1.78
N SER A 98 -8.94 -1.11 2.64
CA SER A 98 -9.04 -0.07 3.67
C SER A 98 -9.03 -0.68 5.09
N CYS A 99 -8.28 -1.76 5.29
CA CYS A 99 -8.19 -2.40 6.61
C CYS A 99 -7.34 -1.54 7.56
N THR A 100 -7.72 -1.50 8.83
CA THR A 100 -6.94 -0.89 9.92
C THR A 100 -6.13 -1.92 10.69
N GLU A 101 -6.40 -3.20 10.44
CA GLU A 101 -5.73 -4.34 11.06
C GLU A 101 -5.61 -5.47 10.04
N VAL A 102 -4.53 -6.24 10.15
CA VAL A 102 -4.34 -7.48 9.40
C VAL A 102 -4.03 -8.61 10.36
N ASN A 103 -4.72 -9.73 10.19
CA ASN A 103 -4.45 -10.96 10.93
C ASN A 103 -3.57 -11.87 10.09
N VAL A 104 -2.40 -12.22 10.63
CA VAL A 104 -1.42 -13.11 10.00
C VAL A 104 -1.31 -14.38 10.82
N LYS A 105 -1.47 -15.53 10.17
CA LYS A 105 -1.34 -16.84 10.78
C LYS A 105 -0.39 -17.71 9.98
N VAL A 106 0.47 -18.45 10.69
CA VAL A 106 1.33 -19.48 10.13
C VAL A 106 1.02 -20.81 10.81
N GLU A 107 0.95 -21.88 10.04
CA GLU A 107 0.85 -23.27 10.49
C GLU A 107 1.99 -24.07 9.90
N ILE A 108 2.78 -24.72 10.75
CA ILE A 108 3.79 -25.69 10.34
C ILE A 108 3.29 -27.08 10.77
N VAL A 109 3.05 -27.93 9.80
CA VAL A 109 2.50 -29.28 9.99
C VAL A 109 3.60 -30.31 9.80
N TYR A 110 3.83 -31.14 10.83
CA TYR A 110 4.78 -32.25 10.81
C TYR A 110 4.01 -33.56 10.70
N TYR A 111 4.27 -34.30 9.67
CA TYR A 111 3.61 -35.57 9.39
C TYR A 111 4.46 -36.75 9.91
N TYR A 112 3.99 -37.38 10.97
CA TYR A 112 4.55 -38.64 11.48
C TYR A 112 3.84 -39.85 10.85
N THR A 113 4.29 -41.04 11.18
CA THR A 113 3.70 -42.27 10.62
C THR A 113 2.25 -42.50 11.08
N SER A 114 1.94 -42.10 12.31
CA SER A 114 0.65 -42.36 12.98
C SER A 114 -0.21 -41.13 13.20
N GLU A 115 0.36 -39.94 13.13
CA GLU A 115 -0.33 -38.69 13.43
C GLU A 115 0.35 -37.49 12.79
N GLU A 116 -0.37 -36.37 12.78
CA GLU A 116 0.21 -35.05 12.47
C GLU A 116 0.21 -34.18 13.72
N VAL A 117 1.24 -33.34 13.86
CA VAL A 117 1.29 -32.30 14.89
C VAL A 117 1.54 -30.96 14.23
N ARG A 118 1.02 -29.90 14.85
CA ARG A 118 1.03 -28.54 14.27
C ARG A 118 1.63 -27.55 15.25
N ALA A 119 2.57 -26.76 14.75
CA ALA A 119 2.95 -25.50 15.35
C ALA A 119 2.10 -24.39 14.71
N VAL A 120 1.47 -23.56 15.52
CA VAL A 120 0.60 -22.48 15.03
C VAL A 120 0.98 -21.19 15.73
N LYS A 121 1.12 -20.13 14.95
CA LYS A 121 1.27 -18.78 15.44
C LYS A 121 0.31 -17.87 14.70
N GLU A 122 -0.31 -16.97 15.46
CA GLU A 122 -1.25 -15.99 14.93
C GLU A 122 -0.94 -14.65 15.58
N GLN A 123 -0.97 -13.58 14.79
CA GLN A 123 -0.68 -12.23 15.26
C GLN A 123 -1.47 -11.21 14.46
N VAL A 124 -1.97 -10.19 15.16
CA VAL A 124 -2.67 -9.05 14.54
C VAL A 124 -1.73 -7.87 14.50
N PHE A 125 -1.64 -7.23 13.35
CA PHE A 125 -0.86 -6.02 13.12
C PHE A 125 -1.80 -4.86 12.80
N SER A 126 -1.47 -3.67 13.32
CA SER A 126 -2.14 -2.43 12.92
C SER A 126 -1.64 -1.98 11.55
N VAL A 127 -2.57 -1.49 10.72
CA VAL A 127 -2.29 -1.03 9.36
C VAL A 127 -2.65 0.43 9.24
N GLN A 128 -1.72 1.24 8.76
CA GLN A 128 -1.92 2.66 8.52
C GLN A 128 -2.50 2.91 7.13
N GLN A 129 -3.30 3.98 7.01
CA GLN A 129 -3.71 4.47 5.71
C GLN A 129 -2.58 5.28 5.09
N PRO A 130 -2.34 5.16 3.78
CA PRO A 130 -1.30 5.94 3.12
C PRO A 130 -1.64 7.43 3.11
N ASP A 131 -0.62 8.27 3.25
CA ASP A 131 -0.72 9.72 3.11
C ASP A 131 -0.86 10.13 1.64
N VAL A 132 -0.08 9.48 0.75
CA VAL A 132 -0.09 9.72 -0.69
C VAL A 132 0.09 8.42 -1.45
N HIS A 133 -0.75 8.15 -2.42
CA HIS A 133 -0.78 6.88 -3.17
C HIS A 133 -0.86 5.68 -2.21
N GLN A 134 0.22 4.91 -2.11
CA GLN A 134 0.39 3.80 -1.17
C GLN A 134 1.53 4.04 -0.17
N PHE A 135 1.98 5.29 0.01
CA PHE A 135 3.14 5.65 0.83
C PHE A 135 2.76 6.59 1.96
N LEU A 136 3.57 6.54 3.02
CA LEU A 136 3.60 7.55 4.07
C LEU A 136 4.63 8.63 3.73
N TRP A 137 4.39 9.86 4.18
CA TRP A 137 5.43 10.87 4.16
C TRP A 137 6.64 10.41 4.98
N GLY A 138 7.82 10.61 4.43
CA GLY A 138 9.06 10.14 5.05
C GLY A 138 9.46 8.70 4.74
N ASN A 139 8.70 7.93 3.95
CA ASN A 139 9.18 6.67 3.41
C ASN A 139 10.51 6.87 2.68
N SER A 140 11.39 5.87 2.74
CA SER A 140 12.67 5.91 2.03
C SER A 140 12.49 5.68 0.54
N LYS A 141 13.51 6.00 -0.24
CA LYS A 141 13.59 5.73 -1.67
C LYS A 141 13.44 4.24 -1.96
N ASP A 142 14.11 3.40 -1.17
CA ASP A 142 14.05 1.93 -1.29
C ASP A 142 12.62 1.41 -1.15
N VAL A 143 11.86 1.89 -0.16
CA VAL A 143 10.44 1.50 0.02
C VAL A 143 9.60 1.84 -1.21
N VAL A 144 9.86 2.97 -1.88
CA VAL A 144 9.15 3.33 -3.10
C VAL A 144 9.53 2.40 -4.25
N GLU A 145 10.82 2.09 -4.42
CA GLU A 145 11.29 1.16 -5.46
C GLU A 145 10.84 -0.29 -5.22
N GLU A 146 10.82 -0.77 -4.00
CA GLU A 146 10.32 -2.10 -3.64
C GLU A 146 8.84 -2.27 -4.01
N ASN A 147 8.04 -1.21 -3.86
CA ASN A 147 6.61 -1.26 -4.14
C ASN A 147 6.23 -0.97 -5.60
N LEU A 148 6.96 -0.09 -6.30
CA LEU A 148 6.67 0.31 -7.67
C LEU A 148 7.58 -0.37 -8.71
N GLY A 149 8.61 -1.04 -8.25
CA GLY A 149 9.68 -1.53 -9.11
C GLY A 149 10.67 -0.43 -9.49
N LYS A 150 11.57 -0.74 -10.41
CA LYS A 150 12.60 0.18 -10.83
C LYS A 150 12.03 1.39 -11.57
N ALA A 151 12.42 2.60 -11.18
CA ALA A 151 12.05 3.83 -11.86
C ALA A 151 12.53 3.84 -13.32
N ILE A 152 11.77 4.48 -14.20
CA ILE A 152 12.18 4.67 -15.62
C ILE A 152 13.31 5.68 -15.77
N LEU A 153 13.36 6.64 -14.85
CA LEU A 153 14.40 7.65 -14.76
C LEU A 153 14.65 8.00 -13.30
N GLU A 154 15.91 8.13 -12.95
CA GLU A 154 16.37 8.67 -11.69
C GLU A 154 17.15 9.95 -11.95
N GLU A 155 16.73 11.07 -11.38
CA GLU A 155 17.36 12.37 -11.54
C GLU A 155 17.56 13.03 -10.18
N GLY A 156 18.81 13.08 -9.72
CA GLY A 156 19.13 13.60 -8.39
C GLY A 156 18.41 12.81 -7.27
N ASN A 157 17.56 13.51 -6.55
CA ASN A 157 16.76 12.93 -5.46
C ASN A 157 15.32 12.58 -5.90
N SER A 158 15.08 12.37 -7.18
CA SER A 158 13.75 12.09 -7.71
C SER A 158 13.70 10.77 -8.46
N LEU A 159 12.61 10.03 -8.27
CA LEU A 159 12.26 8.84 -9.05
C LEU A 159 11.09 9.14 -9.96
N VAL A 160 11.19 8.77 -11.24
CA VAL A 160 10.15 8.99 -12.24
C VAL A 160 9.56 7.67 -12.69
N TYR A 161 8.24 7.59 -12.70
CA TYR A 161 7.46 6.43 -13.13
C TYR A 161 6.42 6.82 -14.18
N LEU A 162 6.13 5.90 -15.10
CA LEU A 162 4.93 5.95 -15.92
C LEU A 162 3.89 5.03 -15.29
N LEU A 163 2.76 5.60 -14.91
CA LEU A 163 1.72 4.91 -14.18
C LEU A 163 0.50 4.72 -15.06
N ASN A 164 -0.10 3.53 -14.97
CA ASN A 164 -1.45 3.36 -15.47
C ASN A 164 -2.42 4.06 -14.54
N SER A 165 -3.24 4.96 -15.07
CA SER A 165 -4.23 5.77 -14.34
C SER A 165 -5.28 4.96 -13.56
N GLN A 166 -5.20 3.62 -13.53
CA GLN A 166 -6.25 2.77 -12.98
C GLN A 166 -6.19 2.54 -11.47
N SER A 167 -5.06 2.75 -10.80
CA SER A 167 -4.97 2.31 -9.40
C SER A 167 -5.04 3.40 -8.35
N TRP A 168 -4.57 4.61 -8.59
CA TRP A 168 -4.55 5.68 -7.59
C TRP A 168 -4.39 7.10 -8.15
N SER A 169 -4.18 7.25 -9.45
CA SER A 169 -4.23 8.56 -10.09
C SER A 169 -5.66 9.12 -10.07
N LEU A 170 -5.78 10.38 -9.74
CA LEU A 170 -7.06 11.10 -9.80
C LEU A 170 -7.46 11.46 -11.25
N PHE A 171 -6.60 11.19 -12.23
CA PHE A 171 -6.90 11.38 -13.64
C PHE A 171 -7.69 10.20 -14.22
N SER A 172 -8.56 10.47 -15.18
CA SER A 172 -9.46 9.49 -15.76
C SER A 172 -8.71 8.28 -16.35
N SER A 173 -9.31 7.09 -16.20
CA SER A 173 -8.75 5.81 -16.64
C SER A 173 -8.34 5.78 -18.12
N GLY A 174 -7.27 5.08 -18.43
CA GLY A 174 -6.81 4.81 -19.79
C GLY A 174 -5.74 5.76 -20.32
N LYS A 175 -5.22 6.67 -19.49
CA LYS A 175 -4.10 7.54 -19.83
C LYS A 175 -2.86 7.19 -19.05
N GLU A 176 -1.72 7.37 -19.67
CA GLU A 176 -0.43 7.24 -19.05
C GLU A 176 -0.12 8.52 -18.26
N VAL A 177 0.11 8.38 -16.96
CA VAL A 177 0.43 9.48 -16.06
C VAL A 177 1.89 9.37 -15.69
N THR A 178 2.65 10.46 -15.84
CA THR A 178 4.00 10.55 -15.29
C THR A 178 3.91 10.92 -13.83
N ALA A 179 4.49 10.10 -12.94
CA ALA A 179 4.62 10.42 -11.53
C ALA A 179 6.07 10.64 -11.15
N VAL A 180 6.32 11.67 -10.37
CA VAL A 180 7.63 12.02 -9.83
C VAL A 180 7.56 11.99 -8.31
N TYR A 181 8.42 11.18 -7.71
CA TYR A 181 8.58 11.09 -6.26
C TYR A 181 9.86 11.80 -5.86
N ASP A 182 9.75 12.89 -5.12
CA ASP A 182 10.87 13.74 -4.70
C ASP A 182 11.25 13.42 -3.25
N PHE A 183 12.54 13.25 -3.01
CA PHE A 183 13.12 12.94 -1.71
C PHE A 183 14.01 14.09 -1.21
N ASN A 184 14.11 14.26 0.08
CA ASN A 184 15.06 15.21 0.66
C ASN A 184 16.49 14.61 0.70
N SER A 185 17.44 15.38 1.24
CA SER A 185 18.85 14.92 1.37
C SER A 185 19.06 13.73 2.30
N ALA A 186 18.05 13.34 3.09
CA ALA A 186 18.03 12.15 3.92
C ALA A 186 17.25 10.99 3.28
N GLU A 187 17.02 11.08 1.95
CA GLU A 187 16.26 10.11 1.14
C GLU A 187 14.85 9.83 1.65
N LYS A 188 14.20 10.84 2.25
CA LYS A 188 12.82 10.76 2.75
C LYS A 188 11.86 11.42 1.77
N LEU A 189 10.75 10.74 1.45
CA LEU A 189 9.70 11.22 0.56
C LEU A 189 9.08 12.51 1.11
N ILE A 190 9.12 13.57 0.31
CA ILE A 190 8.63 14.91 0.69
C ILE A 190 7.64 15.50 -0.30
N LYS A 191 7.55 14.96 -1.51
CA LYS A 191 6.62 15.44 -2.52
C LYS A 191 6.35 14.34 -3.55
N VAL A 192 5.12 14.29 -4.03
CA VAL A 192 4.75 13.50 -5.21
C VAL A 192 4.08 14.43 -6.20
N SER A 193 4.45 14.33 -7.47
CA SER A 193 3.80 15.09 -8.56
C SER A 193 3.30 14.11 -9.61
N GLU A 194 2.05 14.27 -10.04
CA GLU A 194 1.49 13.56 -11.20
C GLU A 194 1.26 14.54 -12.34
N GLY A 195 1.68 14.17 -13.53
CA GLY A 195 1.52 14.97 -14.73
C GLY A 195 0.83 14.22 -15.86
N LEU A 196 -0.08 14.91 -16.54
CA LEU A 196 -0.78 14.42 -17.73
C LEU A 196 -0.83 15.54 -18.77
N THR A 197 -0.52 15.23 -20.02
CA THR A 197 -0.65 16.17 -21.14
C THR A 197 -1.78 15.75 -22.07
N GLU A 198 -2.47 16.74 -22.66
CA GLU A 198 -3.50 16.51 -23.65
C GLU A 198 -3.12 17.19 -24.97
N SER A 199 -2.98 16.41 -26.06
CA SER A 199 -2.80 17.00 -27.38
C SER A 199 -4.04 17.78 -27.81
N ILE A 200 -3.80 18.99 -28.32
CA ILE A 200 -4.81 19.87 -28.93
C ILE A 200 -4.62 19.98 -30.45
N ASP A 201 -3.81 19.12 -31.06
CA ASP A 201 -3.64 19.07 -32.50
C ASP A 201 -5.00 18.84 -33.17
N ASN A 202 -5.38 19.73 -34.09
CA ASN A 202 -6.70 19.75 -34.71
C ASN A 202 -7.86 19.85 -33.71
N ALA A 203 -7.70 20.67 -32.66
CA ALA A 203 -8.66 20.84 -31.59
C ALA A 203 -10.05 21.24 -32.14
N THR A 204 -11.08 20.64 -31.58
CA THR A 204 -12.48 20.94 -31.81
C THR A 204 -13.11 21.40 -30.49
N ASP A 205 -14.34 21.90 -30.55
CA ASP A 205 -15.10 22.25 -29.33
C ASP A 205 -15.17 21.08 -28.35
N VAL A 206 -15.23 19.82 -28.83
CA VAL A 206 -15.19 18.61 -28.00
C VAL A 206 -13.85 18.49 -27.28
N THR A 207 -12.74 18.83 -27.96
CA THR A 207 -11.41 18.82 -27.34
C THR A 207 -11.33 19.81 -26.18
N TYR A 208 -11.80 21.03 -26.38
CA TYR A 208 -11.84 22.07 -25.34
C TYR A 208 -12.73 21.70 -24.16
N GLN A 209 -13.93 21.15 -24.44
CA GLN A 209 -14.84 20.68 -23.40
C GLN A 209 -14.21 19.56 -22.58
N LYS A 210 -13.42 18.68 -23.22
CA LYS A 210 -12.70 17.58 -22.55
C LYS A 210 -11.62 18.09 -21.58
N LEU A 211 -10.94 19.20 -21.91
CA LEU A 211 -9.97 19.79 -20.97
C LEU A 211 -10.66 20.15 -19.64
N VAL A 212 -11.79 20.82 -19.70
CA VAL A 212 -12.55 21.22 -18.51
C VAL A 212 -13.14 20.00 -17.80
N TYR A 213 -13.68 19.05 -18.55
CA TYR A 213 -14.22 17.80 -18.00
C TYR A 213 -13.18 17.04 -17.18
N ASN A 214 -11.96 16.85 -17.70
CA ASN A 214 -10.90 16.12 -17.01
C ASN A 214 -10.50 16.85 -15.71
N TYR A 215 -10.43 18.18 -15.73
CA TYR A 215 -10.17 18.97 -14.52
C TYR A 215 -11.27 18.77 -13.47
N VAL A 216 -12.54 18.89 -13.86
CA VAL A 216 -13.68 18.72 -12.95
C VAL A 216 -13.77 17.28 -12.42
N ALA A 217 -13.45 16.28 -13.24
CA ALA A 217 -13.41 14.90 -12.80
C ALA A 217 -12.33 14.67 -11.73
N ALA A 218 -11.11 15.19 -11.96
CA ALA A 218 -10.03 15.15 -10.97
C ALA A 218 -10.38 15.92 -9.69
N TYR A 219 -10.98 17.10 -9.82
CA TYR A 219 -11.50 17.89 -8.70
C TYR A 219 -12.50 17.11 -7.84
N ASN A 220 -13.44 16.40 -8.46
CA ASN A 220 -14.44 15.61 -7.74
C ASN A 220 -13.81 14.44 -6.96
N GLU A 221 -12.83 13.76 -7.55
CA GLU A 221 -12.10 12.69 -6.85
C GLU A 221 -11.24 13.26 -5.70
N LEU A 222 -10.63 14.42 -5.90
CA LEU A 222 -9.89 15.15 -4.88
C LEU A 222 -10.80 15.51 -3.68
N SER A 223 -12.01 16.00 -3.97
CA SER A 223 -13.01 16.33 -2.96
C SER A 223 -13.42 15.13 -2.12
N LYS A 224 -13.57 13.95 -2.74
CA LYS A 224 -13.93 12.73 -2.03
C LYS A 224 -12.81 12.24 -1.11
N LYS A 225 -11.56 12.34 -1.56
CA LYS A 225 -10.41 11.76 -0.85
C LYS A 225 -9.82 12.72 0.19
N TYR A 226 -9.74 14.01 -0.13
CA TYR A 226 -9.01 15.01 0.67
C TYR A 226 -9.91 16.14 1.22
N GLY A 227 -11.23 16.04 1.03
CA GLY A 227 -12.19 17.06 1.42
C GLY A 227 -12.41 18.12 0.34
N MET A 228 -13.35 19.03 0.59
CA MET A 228 -13.73 20.08 -0.38
C MET A 228 -12.55 21.04 -0.60
N PRO A 229 -12.01 21.09 -1.83
CA PRO A 229 -10.90 21.99 -2.14
C PRO A 229 -11.38 23.41 -2.36
N GLU A 230 -10.46 24.36 -2.16
CA GLU A 230 -10.64 25.73 -2.61
C GLU A 230 -10.35 25.81 -4.10
N ILE A 231 -11.28 26.39 -4.87
CA ILE A 231 -11.10 26.62 -6.30
C ILE A 231 -10.57 28.03 -6.50
N GLY A 232 -9.47 28.12 -7.23
CA GLY A 232 -8.89 29.37 -7.68
C GLY A 232 -8.58 29.32 -9.17
N GLY A 233 -8.18 30.45 -9.71
CA GLY A 233 -7.68 30.56 -11.07
C GLY A 233 -6.78 31.78 -11.18
N GLU A 234 -5.80 31.69 -12.03
CA GLU A 234 -4.93 32.81 -12.37
C GLU A 234 -5.15 33.23 -13.81
N TRP A 235 -5.48 34.49 -14.00
CA TRP A 235 -5.58 35.09 -15.33
C TRP A 235 -4.17 35.50 -15.78
N LEU A 236 -3.68 34.86 -16.81
CA LEU A 236 -2.38 35.17 -17.42
C LEU A 236 -2.45 36.28 -18.46
N SER A 237 -3.67 36.72 -18.82
CA SER A 237 -3.95 37.89 -19.65
C SER A 237 -5.18 38.59 -19.13
N GLN A 238 -5.41 39.83 -19.53
CA GLN A 238 -6.58 40.61 -19.11
C GLN A 238 -7.85 39.97 -19.72
N PRO A 239 -8.81 39.47 -18.89
CA PRO A 239 -10.03 38.85 -19.36
C PRO A 239 -11.07 39.93 -19.77
N THR A 240 -12.03 39.52 -20.58
CA THR A 240 -13.28 40.25 -20.81
C THR A 240 -14.32 39.87 -19.75
N ASP A 241 -15.35 40.70 -19.59
CA ASP A 241 -16.45 40.42 -18.66
C ASP A 241 -17.17 39.09 -19.03
N GLU A 242 -17.28 38.75 -20.32
CA GLU A 242 -17.88 37.52 -20.81
C GLU A 242 -17.02 36.30 -20.45
N GLU A 243 -15.68 36.40 -20.51
CA GLU A 243 -14.75 35.37 -20.13
C GLU A 243 -14.81 35.09 -18.62
N ILE A 244 -14.85 36.14 -17.80
CA ILE A 244 -15.01 36.04 -16.33
C ILE A 244 -16.33 35.33 -16.00
N ASP A 245 -17.46 35.80 -16.59
CA ASP A 245 -18.77 35.20 -16.38
C ASP A 245 -18.81 33.71 -16.78
N ALA A 246 -18.13 33.33 -17.87
CA ALA A 246 -18.06 31.95 -18.31
C ALA A 246 -17.30 31.05 -17.30
N VAL A 247 -16.16 31.53 -16.83
CA VAL A 247 -15.32 30.81 -15.84
C VAL A 247 -16.09 30.64 -14.53
N ASP A 248 -16.68 31.73 -14.00
CA ASP A 248 -17.43 31.70 -12.75
C ASP A 248 -18.61 30.74 -12.80
N LYS A 249 -19.39 30.74 -13.90
CA LYS A 249 -20.52 29.83 -14.06
C LYS A 249 -20.06 28.37 -14.14
N VAL A 250 -19.03 28.08 -14.93
CA VAL A 250 -18.56 26.71 -15.14
C VAL A 250 -17.94 26.16 -13.86
N LEU A 251 -17.14 26.92 -13.11
CA LEU A 251 -16.53 26.46 -11.88
C LEU A 251 -17.53 26.29 -10.73
N ASN A 252 -18.55 27.15 -10.65
CA ASN A 252 -19.58 27.04 -9.61
C ASN A 252 -20.63 25.97 -9.90
N ASP A 253 -20.98 25.72 -11.16
CA ASP A 253 -22.00 24.74 -11.52
C ASP A 253 -21.75 24.12 -12.90
N TYR A 254 -20.70 23.29 -12.98
CA TYR A 254 -20.30 22.60 -14.22
C TYR A 254 -21.45 21.79 -14.83
N ASN A 255 -22.20 21.06 -13.99
CA ASN A 255 -23.23 20.14 -14.48
C ASN A 255 -24.40 20.83 -15.18
N ASN A 256 -24.68 22.08 -14.82
CA ASN A 256 -25.74 22.89 -15.42
C ASN A 256 -25.20 23.93 -16.43
N SER A 257 -23.87 23.96 -16.64
CA SER A 257 -23.25 24.87 -17.61
C SER A 257 -23.50 24.42 -19.05
N SER A 258 -23.73 25.41 -19.93
CA SER A 258 -23.91 25.10 -21.35
C SER A 258 -22.57 24.65 -21.97
N LYS A 259 -22.65 23.86 -23.05
CA LYS A 259 -21.46 23.41 -23.78
C LYS A 259 -20.64 24.57 -24.33
N GLU A 260 -21.31 25.68 -24.72
CA GLU A 260 -20.66 26.91 -25.21
C GLU A 260 -19.78 27.52 -24.12
N LEU A 261 -20.29 27.66 -22.88
CA LEU A 261 -19.52 28.18 -21.74
C LEU A 261 -18.33 27.29 -21.44
N ILE A 262 -18.54 25.97 -21.39
CA ILE A 262 -17.46 24.99 -21.17
C ILE A 262 -16.39 25.09 -22.25
N THR A 263 -16.81 25.29 -23.53
CA THR A 263 -15.88 25.47 -24.65
C THR A 263 -15.06 26.75 -24.50
N ILE A 264 -15.67 27.86 -24.06
CA ILE A 264 -14.96 29.12 -23.79
C ILE A 264 -13.85 28.89 -22.77
N VAL A 265 -14.18 28.28 -21.62
CA VAL A 265 -13.19 28.01 -20.56
C VAL A 265 -12.05 27.11 -21.07
N GLY A 266 -12.38 26.06 -21.82
CA GLY A 266 -11.37 25.16 -22.43
C GLY A 266 -10.45 25.89 -23.43
N LYS A 267 -10.97 26.82 -24.22
CA LYS A 267 -10.16 27.66 -25.12
C LYS A 267 -9.24 28.60 -24.34
N LEU A 268 -9.73 29.21 -23.27
CA LEU A 268 -8.90 30.08 -22.43
C LEU A 268 -7.67 29.36 -21.84
N ILE A 269 -7.87 28.10 -21.43
CA ILE A 269 -6.77 27.25 -20.95
C ILE A 269 -5.82 26.90 -22.12
N ALA A 270 -6.37 26.47 -23.26
CA ALA A 270 -5.57 26.07 -24.42
C ALA A 270 -4.80 27.24 -25.06
N ASP A 271 -5.31 28.45 -24.95
CA ASP A 271 -4.67 29.69 -25.42
C ASP A 271 -3.66 30.25 -24.39
N GLY A 272 -3.51 29.61 -23.21
CA GLY A 272 -2.63 30.09 -22.15
C GLY A 272 -3.07 31.41 -21.53
N LYS A 273 -4.37 31.69 -21.53
CA LYS A 273 -4.94 32.89 -20.92
C LYS A 273 -5.41 32.66 -19.49
N LEU A 274 -5.74 31.42 -19.16
CA LEU A 274 -6.26 30.98 -17.87
C LEU A 274 -5.53 29.75 -17.38
N GLU A 275 -5.10 29.78 -16.13
CA GLU A 275 -4.71 28.63 -15.35
C GLU A 275 -5.73 28.38 -14.26
N LEU A 276 -6.25 27.15 -14.13
CA LEU A 276 -7.11 26.77 -13.02
C LEU A 276 -6.26 26.08 -11.96
N ILE A 277 -6.38 26.53 -10.73
CA ILE A 277 -5.64 26.00 -9.58
C ILE A 277 -6.65 25.65 -8.49
N THR A 278 -6.52 24.46 -7.94
CA THR A 278 -7.37 23.98 -6.86
C THR A 278 -6.48 23.42 -5.76
N THR A 279 -6.69 23.89 -4.54
CA THR A 279 -5.91 23.45 -3.37
C THR A 279 -6.83 22.80 -2.34
N SER A 280 -6.49 21.62 -1.87
CA SER A 280 -7.12 20.95 -0.74
C SER A 280 -6.14 20.83 0.41
N ASN A 281 -6.54 21.34 1.58
CA ASN A 281 -5.80 21.20 2.85
C ASN A 281 -6.55 20.27 3.82
N GLY A 282 -7.38 19.35 3.32
CA GLY A 282 -8.34 18.55 4.09
C GLY A 282 -7.84 18.01 5.44
N ASN A 283 -8.62 17.16 6.10
CA ASN A 283 -8.30 16.51 7.40
C ASN A 283 -7.22 15.42 7.28
N THR A 284 -6.37 15.47 6.25
CA THR A 284 -5.33 14.51 5.97
C THR A 284 -3.95 15.12 6.23
N ASN A 285 -2.94 14.27 6.35
CA ASN A 285 -1.54 14.69 6.44
C ASN A 285 -0.99 15.25 5.13
N THR A 286 -1.85 15.44 4.12
CA THR A 286 -1.46 15.76 2.75
C THR A 286 -2.18 16.98 2.23
N LYS A 287 -1.42 17.98 1.79
CA LYS A 287 -1.89 19.06 0.93
C LYS A 287 -1.85 18.60 -0.52
N VAL A 288 -2.90 18.85 -1.28
CA VAL A 288 -2.96 18.54 -2.71
C VAL A 288 -3.27 19.81 -3.49
N GLU A 289 -2.52 20.05 -4.55
CA GLU A 289 -2.76 21.12 -5.51
C GLU A 289 -2.98 20.48 -6.89
N LEU A 290 -4.11 20.77 -7.51
CA LEU A 290 -4.43 20.40 -8.89
C LEU A 290 -4.41 21.65 -9.75
N SER A 291 -3.63 21.63 -10.82
CA SER A 291 -3.65 22.70 -11.82
C SER A 291 -3.89 22.15 -13.23
N VAL A 292 -4.46 23.00 -14.08
CA VAL A 292 -4.49 22.83 -15.53
C VAL A 292 -4.03 24.11 -16.19
N TYR A 293 -3.05 24.02 -17.04
CA TYR A 293 -2.34 25.14 -17.65
C TYR A 293 -1.77 24.78 -19.01
N LEU A 294 -1.33 25.78 -19.77
CA LEU A 294 -0.56 25.58 -21.00
C LEU A 294 0.94 25.50 -20.66
N ASN A 295 1.55 24.36 -20.91
CA ASN A 295 2.99 24.17 -20.62
C ASN A 295 3.88 24.91 -21.62
N ASN A 296 5.19 24.94 -21.36
CA ASN A 296 6.19 25.62 -22.18
C ASN A 296 6.28 25.10 -23.64
N SER A 297 5.73 23.92 -23.91
CA SER A 297 5.66 23.35 -25.25
C SER A 297 4.34 23.69 -25.97
N GLY A 298 3.51 24.53 -25.38
CA GLY A 298 2.20 24.90 -25.93
C GLY A 298 1.17 23.78 -25.87
N VAL A 299 1.30 22.85 -24.91
CA VAL A 299 0.39 21.73 -24.74
C VAL A 299 -0.35 21.86 -23.39
N PRO A 300 -1.68 21.79 -23.36
CA PRO A 300 -2.42 21.75 -22.11
C PRO A 300 -1.98 20.58 -21.23
N SER A 301 -1.67 20.90 -20.00
CA SER A 301 -1.15 19.95 -19.03
C SER A 301 -1.91 20.04 -17.73
N TYR A 302 -2.15 18.90 -17.13
CA TYR A 302 -2.64 18.79 -15.76
C TYR A 302 -1.47 18.44 -14.87
N MET A 303 -1.41 19.05 -13.72
CA MET A 303 -0.45 18.67 -12.70
C MET A 303 -1.16 18.55 -11.35
N MET A 304 -0.87 17.49 -10.66
CA MET A 304 -1.30 17.26 -9.30
C MET A 304 -0.07 17.14 -8.42
N VAL A 305 0.03 17.97 -7.41
CA VAL A 305 1.17 18.02 -6.49
C VAL A 305 0.69 17.69 -5.09
N PHE A 306 1.28 16.68 -4.50
CA PHE A 306 1.04 16.25 -3.14
C PHE A 306 2.25 16.64 -2.28
N THR A 307 1.99 17.23 -1.13
CA THR A 307 3.00 17.60 -0.13
C THR A 307 2.49 17.31 1.27
N PRO A 308 3.40 17.06 2.25
CA PRO A 308 2.98 16.97 3.64
C PRO A 308 2.23 18.23 4.08
N ASN A 309 1.18 18.03 4.86
CA ASN A 309 0.51 19.12 5.55
C ASN A 309 1.33 19.46 6.81
N ASN A 310 1.90 20.66 6.88
CA ASN A 310 2.72 21.13 8.00
C ASN A 310 1.85 21.54 9.21
#